data_67b23a100d276226bc6118cce11c4715
#
_entry.id   67b23a100d276226bc6118cce11c4715
#
_cell.length_a   1.000
_cell.length_b   1.000
_cell.length_c   1.000
_cell.angle_alpha   90.00
_cell.angle_beta   90.00
_cell.angle_gamma   90.00
#
_symmetry.space_group_name_H-M   'P 1'
#
loop_
_entity.id
_entity.type
_entity.pdbx_description
1 polymer ?
#
loop_
_entity_poly.entity_id
_entity_poly.type
_entity_poly.pdbx_seq_one_letter_code
_entity_poly.pdbx_strand_id
1 'polypeptide(L)'
;MIRYTIALLLIVLPASASAETLTGIASVIDGDTIEIHGQRIRLHGIDAPESSQTCNDATATPYRCGQKAALALAEQIDGQPVACDVRDVDRDGRLVAVCFAESQDINAWLVASGLAVEYRKYSLDYVGQEATAQAARIGLWSGSFVMPWDFRHGQSASTPANDNLPADAQCSIKGNISNSGKRIYHVQGSGDYDLTRIDESKGERWFCTEAEAIAAGWLRARGS
;
A
#
# COMPACT_ATOMS: atom_id res chain seq x y z
N MET A 1 53.45 -35.03 -36.62
CA MET A 1 53.34 -33.73 -35.96
C MET A 1 51.86 -33.52 -35.62
N ILE A 2 51.48 -33.71 -34.34
CA ILE A 2 50.08 -33.58 -33.85
C ILE A 2 49.93 -32.16 -33.31
N ARG A 3 49.03 -31.38 -33.95
CA ARG A 3 48.70 -30.02 -33.48
C ARG A 3 47.55 -30.11 -32.48
N TYR A 4 47.79 -29.82 -31.23
CA TYR A 4 46.77 -29.65 -30.20
C TYR A 4 46.22 -28.24 -30.28
N THR A 5 44.95 -28.10 -30.64
CA THR A 5 44.21 -26.84 -30.58
C THR A 5 43.61 -26.70 -29.18
N ILE A 6 44.16 -25.80 -28.37
CA ILE A 6 43.63 -25.49 -27.04
C ILE A 6 42.40 -24.60 -27.25
N ALA A 7 41.22 -25.12 -26.99
CA ALA A 7 39.98 -24.32 -26.95
C ALA A 7 39.91 -23.57 -25.61
N LEU A 8 40.02 -22.25 -25.66
CA LEU A 8 39.87 -21.39 -24.49
C LEU A 8 38.39 -21.26 -24.17
N LEU A 9 37.94 -21.91 -23.09
CA LEU A 9 36.57 -21.84 -22.60
C LEU A 9 36.41 -20.53 -21.80
N LEU A 10 35.75 -19.52 -22.40
CA LEU A 10 35.36 -18.29 -21.71
C LEU A 10 34.21 -18.59 -20.72
N ILE A 11 34.52 -18.62 -19.43
CA ILE A 11 33.55 -18.72 -18.36
C ILE A 11 32.96 -17.32 -18.17
N VAL A 12 31.74 -17.09 -18.64
CA VAL A 12 30.93 -15.88 -18.32
C VAL A 12 30.34 -16.09 -16.95
N LEU A 13 30.87 -15.42 -15.93
CA LEU A 13 30.29 -15.36 -14.60
C LEU A 13 29.04 -14.45 -14.66
N PRO A 14 27.87 -14.88 -14.16
CA PRO A 14 26.73 -13.99 -14.04
C PRO A 14 27.09 -12.88 -13.05
N ALA A 15 26.98 -11.63 -13.47
CA ALA A 15 27.02 -10.47 -12.57
C ALA A 15 25.76 -10.53 -11.69
N SER A 16 25.92 -10.83 -10.42
CA SER A 16 24.85 -10.68 -9.43
C SER A 16 24.53 -9.18 -9.34
N ALA A 17 23.33 -8.77 -9.77
CA ALA A 17 22.82 -7.44 -9.51
C ALA A 17 22.65 -7.32 -7.99
N SER A 18 23.55 -6.59 -7.35
CA SER A 18 23.42 -6.21 -5.94
C SER A 18 22.29 -5.19 -5.86
N ALA A 19 21.28 -5.44 -5.02
CA ALA A 19 20.28 -4.41 -4.71
C ALA A 19 21.04 -3.21 -4.13
N GLU A 20 20.75 -2.02 -4.63
CA GLU A 20 21.36 -0.80 -4.13
C GLU A 20 20.78 -0.48 -2.75
N THR A 21 21.65 -0.46 -1.72
CA THR A 21 21.27 -0.11 -0.35
C THR A 21 21.82 1.28 -0.03
N LEU A 22 20.94 2.23 0.30
CA LEU A 22 21.31 3.56 0.78
C LEU A 22 21.22 3.60 2.30
N THR A 23 22.32 3.96 2.98
CA THR A 23 22.39 4.01 4.45
C THR A 23 22.81 5.39 4.93
N GLY A 24 22.17 5.90 5.97
CA GLY A 24 22.54 7.18 6.59
C GLY A 24 21.54 7.64 7.66
N ILE A 25 21.83 8.78 8.27
CA ILE A 25 20.87 9.45 9.18
C ILE A 25 19.75 10.04 8.33
N ALA A 26 18.52 9.65 8.66
CA ALA A 26 17.34 10.10 7.92
C ALA A 26 16.69 11.32 8.57
N SER A 27 16.23 12.25 7.74
CA SER A 27 15.27 13.29 8.10
C SER A 27 13.88 12.85 7.64
N VAL A 28 12.87 12.96 8.49
CA VAL A 28 11.48 12.66 8.13
C VAL A 28 10.84 13.87 7.47
N ILE A 29 10.31 13.68 6.26
CA ILE A 29 9.61 14.70 5.49
C ILE A 29 8.10 14.65 5.78
N ASP A 30 7.53 13.43 5.74
CA ASP A 30 6.14 13.13 6.06
C ASP A 30 5.99 11.67 6.55
N GLY A 31 4.77 11.15 6.62
CA GLY A 31 4.50 9.83 7.19
C GLY A 31 5.00 8.63 6.36
N ASP A 32 5.36 8.84 5.09
CA ASP A 32 5.89 7.79 4.20
C ASP A 32 7.10 8.24 3.36
N THR A 33 7.68 9.39 3.67
CA THR A 33 8.84 9.94 2.94
C THR A 33 9.91 10.38 3.92
N ILE A 34 11.13 9.88 3.71
CA ILE A 34 12.34 10.28 4.43
C ILE A 34 13.39 10.85 3.47
N GLU A 35 14.41 11.50 4.00
CA GLU A 35 15.55 11.99 3.22
C GLU A 35 16.85 11.54 3.86
N ILE A 36 17.76 10.93 3.07
CA ILE A 36 19.12 10.54 3.47
C ILE A 36 20.09 11.16 2.48
N HIS A 37 21.08 11.93 2.97
CA HIS A 37 22.10 12.62 2.18
C HIS A 37 21.53 13.49 1.03
N GLY A 38 20.36 14.13 1.25
CA GLY A 38 19.68 14.94 0.24
C GLY A 38 18.88 14.12 -0.78
N GLN A 39 18.90 12.78 -0.70
CA GLN A 39 18.09 11.91 -1.54
C GLN A 39 16.77 11.61 -0.84
N ARG A 40 15.66 11.97 -1.47
CA ARG A 40 14.31 11.61 -0.98
C ARG A 40 14.00 10.15 -1.28
N ILE A 41 13.42 9.51 -0.29
CA ILE A 41 13.07 8.08 -0.32
C ILE A 41 11.60 7.96 0.08
N ARG A 42 10.78 7.42 -0.81
CA ARG A 42 9.41 7.03 -0.51
C ARG A 42 9.41 5.60 0.01
N LEU A 43 8.74 5.36 1.12
CA LEU A 43 8.63 4.03 1.69
C LEU A 43 7.75 3.14 0.80
N HIS A 44 8.32 2.01 0.35
CA HIS A 44 7.68 1.08 -0.57
C HIS A 44 6.42 0.46 0.02
N GLY A 45 5.38 0.30 -0.80
CA GLY A 45 4.19 -0.50 -0.50
C GLY A 45 3.20 0.13 0.48
N ILE A 46 3.48 1.32 0.99
CA ILE A 46 2.62 2.00 1.95
C ILE A 46 2.18 3.38 1.48
N ASP A 47 1.13 3.92 2.10
CA ASP A 47 0.65 5.28 1.90
C ASP A 47 0.21 5.84 3.26
N ALA A 48 0.85 6.90 3.70
CA ALA A 48 0.52 7.56 4.97
C ALA A 48 -0.41 8.75 4.74
N PRO A 49 -1.17 9.16 5.75
CA PRO A 49 -1.96 10.39 5.66
C PRO A 49 -1.08 11.59 5.35
N GLU A 50 -1.57 12.47 4.49
CA GLU A 50 -0.90 13.71 4.11
C GLU A 50 -0.67 14.61 5.33
N SER A 51 0.40 15.39 5.34
CA SER A 51 0.77 16.27 6.48
C SER A 51 -0.36 17.20 6.92
N SER A 52 -1.25 17.61 6.00
CA SER A 52 -2.43 18.45 6.29
C SER A 52 -3.67 17.64 6.63
N GLN A 53 -3.63 16.31 6.50
CA GLN A 53 -4.80 15.46 6.66
C GLN A 53 -5.24 15.38 8.11
N THR A 54 -6.56 15.49 8.32
CA THR A 54 -7.22 15.32 9.61
C THR A 54 -8.06 14.04 9.58
N CYS A 55 -7.97 13.26 10.65
CA CYS A 55 -8.74 12.05 10.90
C CYS A 55 -9.53 12.23 12.19
N ASN A 56 -10.51 11.37 12.46
CA ASN A 56 -11.19 11.32 13.74
C ASN A 56 -10.71 10.10 14.53
N ASP A 57 -10.59 10.22 15.84
CA ASP A 57 -10.31 9.11 16.73
C ASP A 57 -11.58 8.29 17.07
N ALA A 58 -11.45 7.31 17.97
CA ALA A 58 -12.56 6.45 18.40
C ALA A 58 -13.72 7.22 19.06
N THR A 59 -13.49 8.44 19.51
CA THR A 59 -14.49 9.33 20.12
C THR A 59 -15.04 10.37 19.13
N ALA A 60 -14.71 10.23 17.85
CA ALA A 60 -15.00 11.19 16.79
C ALA A 60 -14.31 12.57 17.00
N THR A 61 -13.26 12.62 17.81
CA THR A 61 -12.48 13.84 18.02
C THR A 61 -11.46 13.99 16.88
N PRO A 62 -11.44 15.14 16.18
CA PRO A 62 -10.51 15.34 15.07
C PRO A 62 -9.07 15.51 15.55
N TYR A 63 -8.12 14.89 14.84
CA TYR A 63 -6.69 15.05 15.06
C TYR A 63 -5.91 15.06 13.75
N ARG A 64 -4.71 15.62 13.75
CA ARG A 64 -3.82 15.71 12.57
C ARG A 64 -3.08 14.40 12.37
N CYS A 65 -3.70 13.45 11.67
CA CYS A 65 -3.17 12.09 11.50
C CYS A 65 -1.88 12.06 10.68
N GLY A 66 -1.73 12.88 9.65
CA GLY A 66 -0.50 12.96 8.87
C GLY A 66 0.69 13.47 9.70
N GLN A 67 0.47 14.52 10.51
CA GLN A 67 1.50 14.99 11.41
C GLN A 67 1.86 13.94 12.47
N LYS A 68 0.86 13.22 13.00
CA LYS A 68 1.08 12.14 13.96
C LYS A 68 1.92 11.01 13.35
N ALA A 69 1.65 10.61 12.10
CA ALA A 69 2.43 9.60 11.40
C ALA A 69 3.90 10.02 11.23
N ALA A 70 4.13 11.25 10.76
CA ALA A 70 5.49 11.80 10.59
C ALA A 70 6.27 11.88 11.91
N LEU A 71 5.64 12.36 12.99
CA LEU A 71 6.28 12.45 14.31
C LEU A 71 6.59 11.05 14.87
N ALA A 72 5.66 10.10 14.75
CA ALA A 72 5.89 8.74 15.20
C ALA A 72 7.01 8.05 14.40
N LEU A 73 7.11 8.30 13.08
CA LEU A 73 8.21 7.81 12.28
C LEU A 73 9.55 8.42 12.72
N ALA A 74 9.60 9.71 13.01
CA ALA A 74 10.80 10.38 13.49
C ALA A 74 11.23 9.84 14.87
N GLU A 75 10.28 9.59 15.77
CA GLU A 75 10.52 8.98 17.07
C GLU A 75 11.00 7.52 16.94
N GLN A 76 10.43 6.75 16.02
CA GLN A 76 10.84 5.37 15.76
C GLN A 76 12.27 5.27 15.22
N ILE A 77 12.68 6.21 14.38
CA ILE A 77 14.05 6.28 13.86
C ILE A 77 15.02 6.78 14.95
N ASP A 78 14.60 7.69 15.82
CA ASP A 78 15.36 8.24 16.96
C ASP A 78 16.81 8.64 16.60
N GLY A 79 17.01 9.24 15.42
CA GLY A 79 18.33 9.65 14.94
C GLY A 79 19.31 8.49 14.64
N GLN A 80 18.86 7.25 14.65
CA GLN A 80 19.67 6.09 14.26
C GLN A 80 19.87 6.05 12.75
N PRO A 81 20.97 5.42 12.26
CA PRO A 81 21.13 5.17 10.84
C PRO A 81 20.01 4.28 10.30
N VAL A 82 19.44 4.68 9.16
CA VAL A 82 18.44 3.93 8.42
C VAL A 82 19.12 3.33 7.19
N ALA A 83 18.88 2.04 6.94
CA ALA A 83 19.30 1.34 5.73
C ALA A 83 18.09 1.09 4.85
N CYS A 84 18.13 1.54 3.59
CA CYS A 84 17.02 1.45 2.64
C CYS A 84 17.42 0.61 1.44
N ASP A 85 16.75 -0.51 1.23
CA ASP A 85 16.87 -1.37 0.06
C ASP A 85 16.01 -0.82 -1.07
N VAL A 86 16.67 -0.22 -2.07
CA VAL A 86 16.01 0.42 -3.21
C VAL A 86 15.32 -0.63 -4.08
N ARG A 87 14.06 -0.39 -4.39
CA ARG A 87 13.22 -1.26 -5.25
C ARG A 87 12.93 -0.61 -6.59
N ASP A 88 12.75 0.73 -6.61
CA ASP A 88 12.35 1.48 -7.79
C ASP A 88 12.71 2.96 -7.65
N VAL A 89 12.50 3.73 -8.71
CA VAL A 89 12.55 5.20 -8.73
C VAL A 89 11.22 5.70 -9.26
N ASP A 90 10.55 6.57 -8.51
CA ASP A 90 9.28 7.10 -8.96
C ASP A 90 9.43 8.20 -10.02
N ARG A 91 8.30 8.62 -10.59
CA ARG A 91 8.26 9.65 -11.63
C ARG A 91 8.81 11.02 -11.19
N ASP A 92 8.85 11.26 -9.89
CA ASP A 92 9.34 12.52 -9.28
C ASP A 92 10.83 12.42 -8.91
N GLY A 93 11.49 11.29 -9.23
CA GLY A 93 12.92 11.05 -8.99
C GLY A 93 13.24 10.63 -7.55
N ARG A 94 12.23 10.30 -6.73
CA ARG A 94 12.45 9.74 -5.40
C ARG A 94 12.75 8.25 -5.50
N LEU A 95 13.69 7.78 -4.69
CA LEU A 95 13.89 6.33 -4.53
C LEU A 95 12.66 5.74 -3.84
N VAL A 96 12.23 4.56 -4.27
CA VAL A 96 11.19 3.77 -3.61
C VAL A 96 11.88 2.59 -2.94
N ALA A 97 11.80 2.48 -1.61
CA ALA A 97 12.61 1.52 -0.87
C ALA A 97 11.87 0.90 0.34
N VAL A 98 12.31 -0.30 0.71
CA VAL A 98 12.04 -0.87 2.03
C VAL A 98 13.17 -0.43 2.96
N CYS A 99 12.81 0.23 4.05
CA CYS A 99 13.78 0.85 4.95
C CYS A 99 13.77 0.21 6.33
N PHE A 100 14.95 0.12 6.94
CA PHE A 100 15.17 -0.53 8.22
C PHE A 100 15.88 0.43 9.17
N ALA A 101 15.33 0.61 10.37
CA ALA A 101 16.02 1.20 11.51
C ALA A 101 16.50 0.04 12.40
N GLU A 102 17.81 -0.06 12.64
CA GLU A 102 18.44 -1.26 13.18
C GLU A 102 18.09 -2.50 12.32
N SER A 103 17.25 -3.40 12.81
CA SER A 103 16.77 -4.57 12.07
C SER A 103 15.26 -4.54 11.83
N GLN A 104 14.57 -3.46 12.22
CA GLN A 104 13.12 -3.35 12.10
C GLN A 104 12.74 -2.73 10.76
N ASP A 105 11.91 -3.42 9.99
CA ASP A 105 11.24 -2.88 8.81
C ASP A 105 10.27 -1.76 9.26
N ILE A 106 10.64 -0.49 8.98
CA ILE A 106 9.86 0.67 9.38
C ILE A 106 8.59 0.84 8.53
N ASN A 107 8.57 0.31 7.29
CA ASN A 107 7.39 0.29 6.44
C ASN A 107 6.32 -0.62 7.08
N ALA A 108 6.71 -1.85 7.42
CA ALA A 108 5.85 -2.81 8.11
C ALA A 108 5.35 -2.28 9.46
N TRP A 109 6.24 -1.63 10.23
CA TRP A 109 5.90 -1.05 11.52
C TRP A 109 4.85 0.06 11.42
N LEU A 110 4.97 0.96 10.43
CA LEU A 110 3.98 2.03 10.19
C LEU A 110 2.59 1.46 9.92
N VAL A 111 2.49 0.42 9.08
CA VAL A 111 1.21 -0.22 8.77
C VAL A 111 0.67 -0.97 10.00
N ALA A 112 1.51 -1.75 10.69
CA ALA A 112 1.12 -2.50 11.88
C ALA A 112 0.65 -1.58 13.03
N SER A 113 1.21 -0.36 13.12
CA SER A 113 0.81 0.65 14.10
C SER A 113 -0.41 1.46 13.67
N GLY A 114 -0.96 1.22 12.47
CA GLY A 114 -2.08 1.96 11.90
C GLY A 114 -1.74 3.43 11.63
N LEU A 115 -0.48 3.75 11.35
CA LEU A 115 0.00 5.09 11.00
C LEU A 115 0.06 5.30 9.49
N ALA A 116 0.10 4.21 8.72
CA ALA A 116 -0.01 4.15 7.29
C ALA A 116 -0.94 3.00 6.88
N VAL A 117 -1.31 2.95 5.61
CA VAL A 117 -2.10 1.89 5.01
C VAL A 117 -1.29 1.16 3.94
N GLU A 118 -1.60 -0.09 3.67
CA GLU A 118 -1.05 -0.81 2.52
C GLU A 118 -1.49 -0.18 1.22
N TYR A 119 -0.54 0.14 0.33
CA TYR A 119 -0.87 0.70 -0.98
C TYR A 119 -0.93 -0.39 -2.06
N ARG A 120 -2.04 -1.12 -2.08
CA ARG A 120 -2.27 -2.32 -2.91
C ARG A 120 -2.07 -2.11 -4.42
N LYS A 121 -2.01 -0.88 -4.88
CA LYS A 121 -1.67 -0.57 -6.27
C LYS A 121 -0.23 -0.95 -6.62
N TYR A 122 0.67 -0.94 -5.64
CA TYR A 122 2.10 -1.12 -5.86
C TYR A 122 2.69 -2.35 -5.16
N SER A 123 2.07 -2.83 -4.08
CA SER A 123 2.57 -3.96 -3.29
C SER A 123 1.42 -4.68 -2.59
N LEU A 124 1.70 -5.89 -2.11
CA LEU A 124 0.86 -6.66 -1.18
C LEU A 124 1.68 -7.13 0.04
N ASP A 125 2.84 -6.53 0.27
CA ASP A 125 3.82 -6.99 1.25
C ASP A 125 3.34 -6.80 2.70
N TYR A 126 2.46 -5.80 2.95
CA TYR A 126 2.02 -5.40 4.29
C TYR A 126 0.53 -5.64 4.56
N VAL A 127 -0.15 -6.40 3.71
CA VAL A 127 -1.59 -6.75 3.89
C VAL A 127 -1.86 -7.41 5.23
N GLY A 128 -0.94 -8.27 5.70
CA GLY A 128 -1.06 -8.94 7.00
C GLY A 128 -0.96 -7.98 8.19
N GLN A 129 -0.06 -6.99 8.11
CA GLN A 129 0.11 -5.94 9.11
C GLN A 129 -1.13 -5.04 9.17
N GLU A 130 -1.64 -4.64 8.00
CA GLU A 130 -2.87 -3.85 7.91
C GLU A 130 -4.07 -4.60 8.50
N ALA A 131 -4.26 -5.88 8.14
CA ALA A 131 -5.35 -6.68 8.69
C ALA A 131 -5.27 -6.79 10.22
N THR A 132 -4.06 -6.91 10.78
CA THR A 132 -3.82 -6.92 12.21
C THR A 132 -4.19 -5.59 12.86
N ALA A 133 -3.77 -4.47 12.26
CA ALA A 133 -4.09 -3.12 12.75
C ALA A 133 -5.60 -2.85 12.71
N GLN A 134 -6.28 -3.28 11.64
CA GLN A 134 -7.74 -3.19 11.49
C GLN A 134 -8.47 -4.00 12.57
N ALA A 135 -8.10 -5.26 12.76
CA ALA A 135 -8.72 -6.14 13.76
C ALA A 135 -8.54 -5.60 15.20
N ALA A 136 -7.37 -5.04 15.48
CA ALA A 136 -7.04 -4.44 16.77
C ALA A 136 -7.59 -3.01 16.94
N ARG A 137 -8.16 -2.39 15.89
CA ARG A 137 -8.67 -1.02 15.88
C ARG A 137 -7.66 0.01 16.40
N ILE A 138 -6.43 -0.04 15.91
CA ILE A 138 -5.35 0.88 16.33
C ILE A 138 -5.05 1.92 15.27
N GLY A 139 -4.48 3.05 15.71
CA GLY A 139 -4.10 4.15 14.83
C GLY A 139 -5.28 4.70 14.03
N LEU A 140 -5.15 4.78 12.71
CA LEU A 140 -6.20 5.19 11.78
C LEU A 140 -7.47 4.35 11.90
N TRP A 141 -7.32 3.06 12.18
CA TRP A 141 -8.42 2.10 12.26
C TRP A 141 -9.24 2.19 13.56
N SER A 142 -8.81 3.03 14.52
CA SER A 142 -9.57 3.27 15.75
C SER A 142 -10.77 4.20 15.55
N GLY A 143 -10.78 4.98 14.48
CA GLY A 143 -11.82 5.97 14.19
C GLY A 143 -12.18 6.03 12.72
N SER A 144 -12.32 7.24 12.17
CA SER A 144 -12.63 7.43 10.75
C SER A 144 -11.59 8.31 10.06
N PHE A 145 -11.27 7.96 8.82
CA PHE A 145 -10.34 8.70 7.99
C PHE A 145 -10.66 8.52 6.50
N VAL A 146 -10.15 9.41 5.68
CA VAL A 146 -10.12 9.26 4.22
C VAL A 146 -8.84 8.54 3.86
N MET A 147 -8.88 7.62 2.91
CA MET A 147 -7.66 6.99 2.42
C MET A 147 -6.70 8.07 1.89
N PRO A 148 -5.39 7.99 2.14
CA PRO A 148 -4.44 9.06 1.76
C PRO A 148 -4.49 9.40 0.27
N TRP A 149 -4.61 8.41 -0.60
CA TRP A 149 -4.76 8.64 -2.05
C TRP A 149 -6.06 9.36 -2.42
N ASP A 150 -7.16 9.11 -1.72
CA ASP A 150 -8.45 9.78 -1.95
C ASP A 150 -8.41 11.23 -1.46
N PHE A 151 -7.74 11.46 -0.31
CA PHE A 151 -7.51 12.80 0.21
C PHE A 151 -6.71 13.67 -0.77
N ARG A 152 -5.66 13.13 -1.42
CA ARG A 152 -4.92 13.83 -2.49
C ARG A 152 -5.77 14.21 -3.69
N HIS A 153 -6.85 13.48 -3.95
CA HIS A 153 -7.81 13.76 -5.02
C HIS A 153 -8.98 14.65 -4.56
N GLY A 154 -8.85 15.29 -3.38
CA GLY A 154 -9.82 16.26 -2.86
C GLY A 154 -11.06 15.64 -2.23
N GLN A 155 -11.06 14.35 -1.94
CA GLN A 155 -12.12 13.73 -1.16
C GLN A 155 -11.97 14.18 0.30
N SER A 156 -13.08 14.66 0.87
CA SER A 156 -13.17 14.97 2.31
C SER A 156 -13.73 13.75 3.04
N ALA A 157 -13.40 13.61 4.33
CA ALA A 157 -14.06 12.64 5.18
C ALA A 157 -15.58 12.92 5.13
N SER A 158 -16.30 12.18 4.32
CA SER A 158 -17.75 12.08 4.51
C SER A 158 -17.96 11.50 5.90
N THR A 159 -18.80 12.15 6.68
CA THR A 159 -19.23 11.81 8.05
C THR A 159 -19.20 10.29 8.28
N PRO A 160 -18.78 9.82 9.48
CA PRO A 160 -18.71 8.39 9.76
C PRO A 160 -19.97 7.71 9.29
N ALA A 161 -19.77 6.64 8.52
CA ALA A 161 -20.88 5.83 8.07
C ALA A 161 -21.73 5.46 9.26
N ASN A 162 -22.96 5.98 9.26
CA ASN A 162 -23.97 5.66 10.25
C ASN A 162 -24.21 4.15 10.12
N ASP A 163 -23.97 3.37 11.18
CA ASP A 163 -24.13 1.90 11.23
C ASP A 163 -25.55 1.39 10.86
N ASN A 164 -26.40 2.29 10.34
CA ASN A 164 -27.77 2.03 9.90
C ASN A 164 -27.99 2.12 8.38
N LEU A 165 -26.91 2.22 7.56
CA LEU A 165 -27.03 2.05 6.11
C LEU A 165 -27.09 0.55 5.78
N PRO A 166 -27.91 0.13 4.79
CA PRO A 166 -27.90 -1.26 4.31
C PRO A 166 -26.46 -1.69 3.98
N ALA A 167 -26.09 -2.91 4.35
CA ALA A 167 -24.72 -3.43 4.21
C ALA A 167 -24.14 -3.34 2.79
N ASP A 168 -24.99 -3.16 1.81
CA ASP A 168 -24.71 -3.04 0.37
C ASP A 168 -24.34 -1.62 -0.10
N ALA A 169 -24.69 -0.57 0.66
CA ALA A 169 -24.43 0.82 0.25
C ALA A 169 -22.96 1.27 0.39
N GLN A 170 -22.10 0.48 1.03
CA GLN A 170 -20.67 0.81 1.26
C GLN A 170 -19.70 -0.03 0.43
N CYS A 171 -20.17 -1.06 -0.24
CA CYS A 171 -19.33 -1.97 -1.01
C CYS A 171 -19.21 -1.46 -2.44
N SER A 172 -17.98 -1.14 -2.87
CA SER A 172 -17.71 -0.54 -4.18
C SER A 172 -17.13 -1.50 -5.21
N ILE A 173 -16.88 -2.75 -4.84
CA ILE A 173 -16.37 -3.76 -5.77
C ILE A 173 -17.54 -4.53 -6.35
N LYS A 174 -17.68 -4.48 -7.68
CA LYS A 174 -18.77 -5.13 -8.41
C LYS A 174 -18.39 -6.55 -8.79
N GLY A 175 -19.12 -7.55 -8.30
CA GLY A 175 -18.96 -8.95 -8.69
C GLY A 175 -20.06 -9.39 -9.65
N ASN A 176 -19.74 -9.55 -10.94
CA ASN A 176 -20.68 -10.01 -11.96
C ASN A 176 -20.34 -11.40 -12.48
N ILE A 177 -21.35 -12.11 -12.95
CA ILE A 177 -21.20 -13.42 -13.59
C ILE A 177 -21.25 -13.23 -15.10
N SER A 178 -20.12 -13.53 -15.78
CA SER A 178 -20.06 -13.42 -17.24
C SER A 178 -21.01 -14.40 -17.93
N ASN A 179 -21.28 -14.19 -19.22
CA ASN A 179 -22.10 -15.10 -20.02
C ASN A 179 -21.55 -16.56 -20.08
N SER A 180 -20.26 -16.74 -19.75
CA SER A 180 -19.64 -18.06 -19.65
C SER A 180 -19.66 -18.65 -18.23
N GLY A 181 -20.39 -18.01 -17.31
CA GLY A 181 -20.52 -18.46 -15.91
C GLY A 181 -19.31 -18.13 -15.02
N LYS A 182 -18.34 -17.36 -15.50
CA LYS A 182 -17.19 -16.95 -14.71
C LYS A 182 -17.59 -15.84 -13.75
N ARG A 183 -17.20 -15.97 -12.49
CA ARG A 183 -17.33 -14.95 -11.44
C ARG A 183 -16.18 -13.97 -11.55
N ILE A 184 -16.46 -12.72 -11.87
CA ILE A 184 -15.45 -11.68 -12.12
C ILE A 184 -15.77 -10.49 -11.22
N TYR A 185 -14.76 -9.95 -10.53
CA TYR A 185 -14.94 -8.70 -9.79
C TYR A 185 -14.20 -7.54 -10.45
N HIS A 186 -14.81 -6.36 -10.37
CA HIS A 186 -14.33 -5.09 -10.91
C HIS A 186 -14.15 -4.09 -9.78
N VAL A 187 -12.98 -3.47 -9.72
CA VAL A 187 -12.69 -2.39 -8.78
C VAL A 187 -12.95 -1.04 -9.44
N GLN A 188 -13.26 -0.02 -8.67
CA GLN A 188 -13.40 1.34 -9.18
C GLN A 188 -12.17 1.76 -9.98
N GLY A 189 -12.39 2.41 -11.13
CA GLY A 189 -11.33 2.81 -12.05
C GLY A 189 -10.82 1.72 -12.99
N SER A 190 -11.31 0.47 -12.90
CA SER A 190 -11.07 -0.52 -13.97
C SER A 190 -11.95 -0.23 -15.18
N GLY A 191 -11.43 -0.53 -16.39
CA GLY A 191 -12.06 -0.12 -17.66
C GLY A 191 -13.52 -0.51 -17.83
N ASP A 192 -13.95 -1.64 -17.26
CA ASP A 192 -15.34 -2.12 -17.39
C ASP A 192 -16.19 -1.83 -16.16
N TYR A 193 -15.65 -1.14 -15.14
CA TYR A 193 -16.36 -0.91 -13.87
C TYR A 193 -17.68 -0.15 -14.07
N ASP A 194 -17.66 0.95 -14.83
CA ASP A 194 -18.84 1.79 -15.03
C ASP A 194 -19.90 1.12 -15.92
N LEU A 195 -19.46 0.21 -16.79
CA LEU A 195 -20.33 -0.57 -17.67
C LEU A 195 -20.96 -1.78 -16.96
N THR A 196 -20.33 -2.26 -15.88
CA THR A 196 -20.81 -3.42 -15.15
C THR A 196 -22.02 -3.06 -14.30
N ARG A 197 -23.12 -3.79 -14.48
CA ARG A 197 -24.34 -3.72 -13.65
C ARG A 197 -24.43 -4.98 -12.84
N ILE A 198 -24.82 -4.85 -11.58
CA ILE A 198 -25.01 -5.98 -10.66
C ILE A 198 -26.47 -6.41 -10.65
N ASP A 199 -26.69 -7.69 -10.93
CA ASP A 199 -27.99 -8.33 -10.86
C ASP A 199 -27.97 -9.42 -9.77
N GLU A 200 -28.36 -9.06 -8.58
CA GLU A 200 -28.32 -9.94 -7.41
C GLU A 200 -29.20 -11.19 -7.59
N SER A 201 -30.23 -11.14 -8.45
CA SER A 201 -31.08 -12.28 -8.75
C SER A 201 -30.33 -13.41 -9.49
N LYS A 202 -29.19 -13.07 -10.12
CA LYS A 202 -28.29 -14.02 -10.80
C LYS A 202 -27.16 -14.51 -9.89
N GLY A 203 -27.14 -14.09 -8.62
CA GLY A 203 -26.06 -14.41 -7.69
C GLY A 203 -24.85 -13.48 -7.84
N GLU A 204 -25.00 -12.38 -8.58
CA GLU A 204 -24.04 -11.27 -8.61
C GLU A 204 -24.16 -10.47 -7.32
N ARG A 205 -23.06 -9.85 -6.88
CA ARG A 205 -23.07 -9.12 -5.61
C ARG A 205 -21.99 -8.08 -5.52
N TRP A 206 -22.16 -7.19 -4.56
CA TRP A 206 -21.16 -6.23 -4.18
C TRP A 206 -20.20 -6.84 -3.14
N PHE A 207 -18.93 -6.42 -3.19
CA PHE A 207 -17.91 -6.75 -2.21
C PHE A 207 -17.31 -5.47 -1.66
N CYS A 208 -16.97 -5.49 -0.38
CA CYS A 208 -16.37 -4.34 0.28
C CYS A 208 -14.85 -4.34 0.16
N THR A 209 -14.24 -5.51 -0.03
CA THR A 209 -12.80 -5.67 -0.22
C THR A 209 -12.49 -6.68 -1.33
N GLU A 210 -11.33 -6.53 -1.98
CA GLU A 210 -10.86 -7.53 -2.96
C GLU A 210 -10.60 -8.88 -2.28
N ALA A 211 -10.13 -8.88 -1.02
CA ALA A 211 -9.91 -10.10 -0.25
C ALA A 211 -11.22 -10.89 -0.06
N GLU A 212 -12.33 -10.20 0.19
CA GLU A 212 -13.65 -10.82 0.29
C GLU A 212 -14.08 -11.43 -1.04
N ALA A 213 -13.88 -10.74 -2.15
CA ALA A 213 -14.19 -11.23 -3.48
C ALA A 213 -13.37 -12.49 -3.81
N ILE A 214 -12.07 -12.47 -3.54
CA ILE A 214 -11.16 -13.60 -3.75
C ILE A 214 -11.56 -14.80 -2.87
N ALA A 215 -11.82 -14.58 -1.59
CA ALA A 215 -12.25 -15.63 -0.66
C ALA A 215 -13.58 -16.28 -1.08
N ALA A 216 -14.45 -15.51 -1.74
CA ALA A 216 -15.71 -16.02 -2.32
C ALA A 216 -15.52 -16.69 -3.69
N GLY A 217 -14.29 -16.86 -4.18
CA GLY A 217 -13.96 -17.54 -5.43
C GLY A 217 -14.16 -16.69 -6.69
N TRP A 218 -14.08 -15.35 -6.57
CA TRP A 218 -14.17 -14.43 -7.69
C TRP A 218 -12.78 -14.08 -8.21
N LEU A 219 -12.66 -13.87 -9.51
CA LEU A 219 -11.42 -13.53 -10.20
C LEU A 219 -11.45 -12.05 -10.56
N ARG A 220 -10.30 -11.39 -10.45
CA ARG A 220 -10.18 -9.99 -10.89
C ARG A 220 -10.39 -9.86 -12.39
N ALA A 221 -11.14 -8.84 -12.82
CA ALA A 221 -11.27 -8.50 -14.23
C ALA A 221 -9.89 -8.24 -14.85
N ARG A 222 -9.63 -8.84 -16.01
CA ARG A 222 -8.42 -8.56 -16.80
C ARG A 222 -8.69 -7.29 -17.58
N GLY A 223 -7.94 -6.25 -17.32
CA GLY A 223 -8.04 -5.03 -18.13
C GLY A 223 -7.61 -3.82 -17.39
N SER A 224 -6.80 -3.30 -17.90
CA SER A 224 -5.99 -2.26 -18.57
C SER A 224 -5.46 -1.27 -17.61
#